data_872357f3cf9a6043bf22c5fd7eae9a66
#
_entry.id   872357f3cf9a6043bf22c5fd7eae9a66
#
_cell.length_a   1.000
_cell.length_b   1.000
_cell.length_c   1.000
_cell.angle_alpha   90.00
_cell.angle_beta   90.00
_cell.angle_gamma   90.00
#
_symmetry.space_group_name_H-M   'P 1'
#
loop_
_entity.id
_entity.type
_entity.pdbx_description
1 polymer ?
#
loop_
_entity_poly.entity_id
_entity_poly.type
_entity_poly.pdbx_seq_one_letter_code
_entity_poly.pdbx_strand_id
1 'polypeptide(L)'
;MLRGFCVVVMVADHIGGQQSWLYVVTGGNRFFTSAAEGFVLISGIVMGTVYRNVIEREGMTAMLRKVMRRAAFLYGLTVSLTIAFALLSYLFDSAWSRTMTKTNPLEFVLSVGTLHRSYPVTDVLMLYTLLVFAAPPLLWLLATGRTLIALAGAWGIWLLWQVSPADVQFPWNVVDGGFPFAAWQLPFAVGVIVGYHRERITRAITTPARVAIVIGATVTAIALIVAFQLTIADRASTQPSALAWLLSSDLVFGKNDLRPGRLLALVGVAIFVYAFVTVTWVPVRRAFGWLFLPLGQRALGAYGLHLFVLVLSNSWIGDLLRFGADNTLLQIACIAVIWALLPVLPWLGEVEHLASRVAPLTHPFVQRAGTRAAPAES
;
A
#
# COMPACT_ATOMS: atom_id res chain seq x y z
N MET A 1 2.34 12.22 2.34
CA MET A 1 1.49 11.98 3.52
C MET A 1 0.73 10.65 3.44
N LEU A 2 -0.10 10.36 2.43
CA LEU A 2 -0.92 9.13 2.38
C LEU A 2 -0.09 7.83 2.44
N ARG A 3 1.05 7.75 1.75
CA ARG A 3 1.96 6.59 1.88
C ARG A 3 2.49 6.43 3.31
N GLY A 4 2.83 7.54 3.98
CA GLY A 4 3.27 7.49 5.38
C GLY A 4 2.15 7.07 6.33
N PHE A 5 0.93 7.50 6.07
CA PHE A 5 -0.25 7.01 6.77
C PHE A 5 -0.43 5.49 6.57
N CYS A 6 -0.32 4.99 5.33
CA CYS A 6 -0.38 3.54 5.07
C CYS A 6 0.70 2.76 5.85
N VAL A 7 1.93 3.31 5.98
CA VAL A 7 2.97 2.66 6.79
C VAL A 7 2.56 2.58 8.26
N VAL A 8 2.04 3.67 8.84
CA VAL A 8 1.55 3.67 10.22
C VAL A 8 0.44 2.66 10.44
N VAL A 9 -0.52 2.59 9.49
CA VAL A 9 -1.59 1.58 9.54
C VAL A 9 -1.03 0.17 9.48
N MET A 10 -0.07 -0.10 8.58
CA MET A 10 0.57 -1.43 8.50
C MET A 10 1.28 -1.82 9.78
N VAL A 11 2.02 -0.88 10.41
CA VAL A 11 2.66 -1.13 11.71
C VAL A 11 1.62 -1.46 12.78
N ALA A 12 0.54 -0.67 12.87
CA ALA A 12 -0.52 -0.91 13.84
C ALA A 12 -1.22 -2.26 13.62
N ASP A 13 -1.52 -2.61 12.37
CA ASP A 13 -2.21 -3.86 12.03
C ASP A 13 -1.32 -5.10 12.26
N HIS A 14 -0.01 -5.02 12.00
CA HIS A 14 0.91 -6.14 12.15
C HIS A 14 1.35 -6.38 13.61
N ILE A 15 1.48 -5.32 14.41
CA ILE A 15 1.73 -5.41 15.86
C ILE A 15 0.41 -5.64 16.60
N GLY A 16 -0.57 -6.16 15.89
CA GLY A 16 -1.96 -6.22 16.27
C GLY A 16 -2.25 -6.96 17.56
N GLY A 17 -3.29 -6.60 18.09
CA GLY A 17 -4.18 -7.19 19.05
C GLY A 17 -5.51 -6.55 18.80
N GLN A 18 -6.56 -7.22 19.17
CA GLN A 18 -7.92 -6.77 18.88
C GLN A 18 -8.29 -5.46 19.58
N GLN A 19 -7.48 -4.99 20.54
CA GLN A 19 -7.71 -3.77 21.30
C GLN A 19 -6.55 -2.81 21.09
N SER A 20 -6.85 -1.68 20.46
CA SER A 20 -5.94 -0.55 20.35
C SER A 20 -6.72 0.73 20.07
N TRP A 21 -6.41 1.79 20.79
CA TRP A 21 -6.93 3.13 20.53
C TRP A 21 -6.49 3.67 19.15
N LEU A 22 -5.35 3.21 18.63
CA LEU A 22 -4.91 3.60 17.29
C LEU A 22 -5.88 3.16 16.19
N TYR A 23 -6.68 2.13 16.41
CA TYR A 23 -7.68 1.70 15.43
C TYR A 23 -8.80 2.72 15.19
N VAL A 24 -8.98 3.70 16.06
CA VAL A 24 -9.86 4.84 15.81
C VAL A 24 -9.35 5.65 14.61
N VAL A 25 -8.02 5.78 14.47
CA VAL A 25 -7.38 6.56 13.40
C VAL A 25 -7.03 5.68 12.19
N THR A 26 -6.56 4.45 12.42
CA THR A 26 -6.11 3.56 11.36
C THR A 26 -7.24 2.78 10.71
N GLY A 27 -8.39 2.73 11.37
CA GLY A 27 -9.58 2.03 10.89
C GLY A 27 -9.62 0.54 11.18
N GLY A 28 -8.51 -0.14 11.49
CA GLY A 28 -8.49 -1.56 11.86
C GLY A 28 -9.23 -2.47 10.88
N ASN A 29 -9.07 -2.26 9.57
CA ASN A 29 -9.78 -2.96 8.47
C ASN A 29 -11.33 -2.75 8.43
N ARG A 30 -11.86 -1.74 9.15
CA ARG A 30 -13.30 -1.49 9.27
C ARG A 30 -13.95 -0.95 8.00
N PHE A 31 -13.19 -0.64 6.97
CA PHE A 31 -13.69 -0.17 5.67
C PHE A 31 -13.73 -1.28 4.60
N PHE A 32 -13.60 -2.52 4.96
CA PHE A 32 -13.41 -3.63 4.02
C PHE A 32 -12.24 -3.43 3.05
N THR A 33 -11.28 -2.58 3.41
CA THR A 33 -10.03 -2.37 2.71
C THR A 33 -8.91 -2.19 3.73
N SER A 34 -7.66 -2.39 3.32
CA SER A 34 -6.51 -2.29 4.20
C SER A 34 -5.46 -1.32 3.64
N ALA A 35 -4.46 -1.01 4.47
CA ALA A 35 -3.34 -0.17 4.06
C ALA A 35 -2.55 -0.75 2.88
N ALA A 36 -2.54 -2.07 2.72
CA ALA A 36 -1.82 -2.72 1.62
C ALA A 36 -2.38 -2.34 0.26
N GLU A 37 -3.71 -2.39 0.07
CA GLU A 37 -4.36 -1.95 -1.18
C GLU A 37 -4.13 -0.46 -1.44
N GLY A 38 -4.29 0.36 -0.39
CA GLY A 38 -4.02 1.80 -0.48
C GLY A 38 -2.56 2.08 -0.88
N PHE A 39 -1.62 1.37 -0.28
CA PHE A 39 -0.19 1.50 -0.59
C PHE A 39 0.14 1.08 -2.03
N VAL A 40 -0.42 -0.02 -2.51
CA VAL A 40 -0.26 -0.50 -3.89
C VAL A 40 -0.83 0.49 -4.89
N LEU A 41 -2.06 0.98 -4.67
CA LEU A 41 -2.70 1.98 -5.52
C LEU A 41 -1.89 3.28 -5.59
N ILE A 42 -1.50 3.84 -4.44
CA ILE A 42 -0.72 5.08 -4.36
C ILE A 42 0.67 4.91 -5.00
N SER A 43 1.29 3.74 -4.82
CA SER A 43 2.56 3.42 -5.46
C SER A 43 2.44 3.39 -6.98
N GLY A 44 1.34 2.86 -7.51
CA GLY A 44 1.00 2.95 -8.93
C GLY A 44 0.85 4.40 -9.41
N ILE A 45 0.09 5.23 -8.68
CA ILE A 45 -0.11 6.65 -9.02
C ILE A 45 1.23 7.39 -9.09
N VAL A 46 2.09 7.18 -8.09
CA VAL A 46 3.43 7.81 -8.07
C VAL A 46 4.27 7.32 -9.25
N MET A 47 4.25 6.01 -9.53
CA MET A 47 4.98 5.43 -10.66
C MET A 47 4.52 6.03 -11.99
N GLY A 48 3.22 6.06 -12.26
CA GLY A 48 2.69 6.65 -13.49
C GLY A 48 3.08 8.12 -13.66
N THR A 49 2.99 8.90 -12.58
CA THR A 49 3.36 10.32 -12.58
C THR A 49 4.86 10.54 -12.84
N VAL A 50 5.72 9.80 -12.14
CA VAL A 50 7.18 9.95 -12.23
C VAL A 50 7.70 9.49 -13.61
N TYR A 51 7.29 8.30 -14.04
CA TYR A 51 7.83 7.73 -15.27
C TYR A 51 7.23 8.34 -16.54
N ARG A 52 6.04 8.94 -16.47
CA ARG A 52 5.59 9.83 -17.55
C ARG A 52 6.60 10.94 -17.80
N ASN A 53 7.01 11.65 -16.74
CA ASN A 53 8.00 12.73 -16.86
C ASN A 53 9.36 12.23 -17.37
N VAL A 54 9.77 11.01 -16.96
CA VAL A 54 11.02 10.40 -17.47
C VAL A 54 10.88 10.09 -18.97
N ILE A 55 9.76 9.54 -19.42
CA ILE A 55 9.51 9.22 -20.83
C ILE A 55 9.53 10.50 -21.66
N GLU A 56 8.85 11.56 -21.20
CA GLU A 56 8.76 12.83 -21.91
C GLU A 56 10.12 13.57 -22.01
N ARG A 57 10.99 13.45 -21.00
CA ARG A 57 12.26 14.17 -20.94
C ARG A 57 13.46 13.36 -21.43
N GLU A 58 13.50 12.07 -21.15
CA GLU A 58 14.68 11.22 -21.34
C GLU A 58 14.42 10.04 -22.29
N GLY A 59 13.16 9.81 -22.67
CA GLY A 59 12.75 8.75 -23.57
C GLY A 59 12.52 7.39 -22.92
N MET A 60 12.03 6.45 -23.74
CA MET A 60 11.59 5.11 -23.33
C MET A 60 12.73 4.25 -22.77
N THR A 61 13.92 4.32 -23.39
CA THR A 61 15.09 3.53 -22.94
C THR A 61 15.56 3.94 -21.55
N ALA A 62 15.52 5.24 -21.24
CA ALA A 62 15.85 5.73 -19.91
C ALA A 62 14.83 5.26 -18.87
N MET A 63 13.53 5.29 -19.21
CA MET A 63 12.47 4.74 -18.37
C MET A 63 12.72 3.27 -18.07
N LEU A 64 12.93 2.45 -19.09
CA LEU A 64 13.18 1.01 -18.93
C LEU A 64 14.37 0.75 -18.00
N ARG A 65 15.51 1.41 -18.23
CA ARG A 65 16.71 1.27 -17.40
C ARG A 65 16.44 1.62 -15.93
N LYS A 66 15.74 2.73 -15.68
CA LYS A 66 15.42 3.19 -14.31
C LYS A 66 14.44 2.25 -13.61
N VAL A 67 13.41 1.77 -14.31
CA VAL A 67 12.45 0.81 -13.75
C VAL A 67 13.12 -0.52 -13.43
N MET A 68 13.92 -1.05 -14.37
CA MET A 68 14.63 -2.33 -14.14
C MET A 68 15.66 -2.24 -13.02
N ARG A 69 16.38 -1.11 -12.92
CA ARG A 69 17.29 -0.89 -11.78
C ARG A 69 16.53 -0.88 -10.44
N ARG A 70 15.34 -0.26 -10.41
CA ARG A 70 14.48 -0.27 -9.23
C ARG A 70 13.96 -1.67 -8.91
N ALA A 71 13.51 -2.42 -9.92
CA ALA A 71 13.05 -3.79 -9.75
C ALA A 71 14.18 -4.70 -9.23
N ALA A 72 15.39 -4.59 -9.77
CA ALA A 72 16.55 -5.33 -9.30
C ALA A 72 16.92 -5.02 -7.84
N PHE A 73 16.86 -3.75 -7.45
CA PHE A 73 17.07 -3.34 -6.05
C PHE A 73 16.01 -3.95 -5.12
N LEU A 74 14.73 -3.87 -5.50
CA LEU A 74 13.62 -4.44 -4.73
C LEU A 74 13.75 -5.96 -4.62
N TYR A 75 14.13 -6.62 -5.71
CA TYR A 75 14.41 -8.06 -5.71
C TYR A 75 15.51 -8.42 -4.72
N GLY A 76 16.66 -7.73 -4.79
CA GLY A 76 17.76 -7.96 -3.85
C GLY A 76 17.33 -7.73 -2.39
N LEU A 77 16.55 -6.68 -2.14
CA LEU A 77 16.01 -6.37 -0.81
C LEU A 77 15.04 -7.47 -0.34
N THR A 78 14.13 -7.92 -1.21
CA THR A 78 13.18 -9.00 -0.89
C THR A 78 13.89 -10.29 -0.51
N VAL A 79 14.86 -10.73 -1.32
CA VAL A 79 15.64 -11.94 -1.08
C VAL A 79 16.44 -11.82 0.22
N SER A 80 17.15 -10.69 0.40
CA SER A 80 17.99 -10.47 1.59
C SER A 80 17.16 -10.42 2.87
N LEU A 81 16.02 -9.72 2.87
CA LEU A 81 15.15 -9.66 4.05
C LEU A 81 14.50 -11.00 4.35
N THR A 82 14.05 -11.73 3.33
CA THR A 82 13.49 -13.07 3.52
C THR A 82 14.51 -14.02 4.18
N ILE A 83 15.74 -14.04 3.70
CA ILE A 83 16.80 -14.85 4.28
C ILE A 83 17.15 -14.38 5.70
N ALA A 84 17.28 -13.06 5.90
CA ALA A 84 17.60 -12.50 7.23
C ALA A 84 16.53 -12.83 8.28
N PHE A 85 15.24 -12.68 7.92
CA PHE A 85 14.14 -13.02 8.85
C PHE A 85 13.99 -14.51 9.10
N ALA A 86 14.26 -15.31 8.09
CA ALA A 86 14.30 -16.74 8.25
C ALA A 86 15.41 -17.16 9.23
N LEU A 87 16.60 -16.59 9.10
CA LEU A 87 17.71 -16.82 10.03
C LEU A 87 17.41 -16.32 11.45
N LEU A 88 16.87 -15.10 11.58
CA LEU A 88 16.46 -14.56 12.88
C LEU A 88 15.39 -15.44 13.54
N SER A 89 14.39 -15.91 12.78
CA SER A 89 13.39 -16.81 13.30
C SER A 89 13.96 -18.14 13.80
N TYR A 90 14.97 -18.65 13.12
CA TYR A 90 15.69 -19.85 13.55
C TYR A 90 16.49 -19.59 14.85
N LEU A 91 17.21 -18.46 14.93
CA LEU A 91 18.02 -18.11 16.11
C LEU A 91 17.18 -17.82 17.35
N PHE A 92 16.00 -17.26 17.21
CA PHE A 92 15.10 -16.87 18.32
C PHE A 92 13.94 -17.83 18.55
N ASP A 93 13.96 -19.02 17.92
CA ASP A 93 12.92 -20.05 18.03
C ASP A 93 11.49 -19.50 17.92
N SER A 94 11.26 -18.61 16.96
CA SER A 94 9.95 -18.05 16.70
C SER A 94 9.02 -19.08 16.02
N ALA A 95 7.72 -18.81 15.96
CA ALA A 95 6.74 -19.67 15.32
C ALA A 95 7.09 -20.05 13.87
N TRP A 96 7.92 -19.25 13.20
CA TRP A 96 8.39 -19.44 11.83
C TRP A 96 9.61 -20.34 11.71
N SER A 97 10.34 -20.57 12.81
CA SER A 97 11.51 -21.49 12.83
C SER A 97 11.12 -22.91 12.43
N ARG A 98 9.90 -23.33 12.79
CA ARG A 98 9.39 -24.68 12.49
C ARG A 98 9.20 -24.94 10.99
N THR A 99 8.93 -23.92 10.19
CA THR A 99 8.78 -24.05 8.74
C THR A 99 10.14 -24.24 8.06
N MET A 100 11.19 -23.66 8.63
CA MET A 100 12.54 -23.72 8.07
C MET A 100 13.28 -25.02 8.38
N THR A 101 13.06 -25.60 9.56
CA THR A 101 13.74 -26.85 9.98
C THR A 101 13.37 -28.06 9.12
N LYS A 102 12.29 -27.97 8.34
CA LYS A 102 11.81 -29.05 7.46
C LYS A 102 12.34 -28.96 6.02
N THR A 103 13.10 -27.92 5.67
CA THR A 103 13.54 -27.67 4.29
C THR A 103 15.06 -27.73 4.19
N ASN A 104 15.59 -28.34 3.14
CA ASN A 104 17.03 -28.32 2.85
C ASN A 104 17.47 -26.84 2.65
N PRO A 105 18.58 -26.39 3.28
CA PRO A 105 19.07 -25.02 3.15
C PRO A 105 19.29 -24.56 1.70
N LEU A 106 19.77 -25.41 0.83
CA LEU A 106 19.97 -25.09 -0.59
C LEU A 106 18.62 -24.91 -1.30
N GLU A 107 17.67 -25.81 -1.07
CA GLU A 107 16.32 -25.71 -1.60
C GLU A 107 15.62 -24.43 -1.12
N PHE A 108 15.81 -24.08 0.16
CA PHE A 108 15.31 -22.83 0.73
C PHE A 108 15.87 -21.62 0.00
N VAL A 109 17.19 -21.51 -0.15
CA VAL A 109 17.83 -20.37 -0.82
C VAL A 109 17.40 -20.27 -2.28
N LEU A 110 17.31 -21.39 -2.99
CA LEU A 110 16.86 -21.45 -4.38
C LEU A 110 15.39 -21.01 -4.49
N SER A 111 14.51 -21.50 -3.61
CA SER A 111 13.08 -21.12 -3.63
C SER A 111 12.86 -19.65 -3.29
N VAL A 112 13.67 -19.07 -2.40
CA VAL A 112 13.64 -17.63 -2.12
C VAL A 112 14.20 -16.83 -3.30
N GLY A 113 15.32 -17.25 -3.87
CA GLY A 113 15.96 -16.61 -5.03
C GLY A 113 15.07 -16.60 -6.28
N THR A 114 14.30 -17.65 -6.47
CA THR A 114 13.32 -17.76 -7.57
C THR A 114 11.93 -17.20 -7.24
N LEU A 115 11.77 -16.54 -6.07
CA LEU A 115 10.52 -15.96 -5.58
C LEU A 115 9.36 -16.97 -5.41
N HIS A 116 9.66 -18.26 -5.23
CA HIS A 116 8.66 -19.29 -4.90
C HIS A 116 8.29 -19.27 -3.41
N ARG A 117 9.16 -18.72 -2.59
CA ARG A 117 8.97 -18.62 -1.15
C ARG A 117 9.31 -17.23 -0.66
N SER A 118 8.43 -16.66 0.15
CA SER A 118 8.66 -15.43 0.91
C SER A 118 8.51 -15.72 2.39
N TYR A 119 9.17 -14.92 3.23
CA TYR A 119 8.84 -14.88 4.64
C TYR A 119 7.51 -14.12 4.79
N PRO A 120 6.59 -14.58 5.62
CA PRO A 120 5.38 -13.80 5.92
C PRO A 120 5.75 -12.37 6.30
N VAL A 121 4.89 -11.44 5.92
CA VAL A 121 5.11 -10.00 5.96
C VAL A 121 6.17 -9.45 4.99
N THR A 122 7.03 -10.26 4.36
CA THR A 122 7.83 -9.82 3.19
C THR A 122 7.12 -10.04 1.86
N ASP A 123 5.98 -10.71 1.87
CA ASP A 123 5.13 -11.01 0.72
C ASP A 123 4.65 -9.75 -0.03
N VAL A 124 4.34 -8.67 0.69
CA VAL A 124 4.02 -7.36 0.09
C VAL A 124 5.23 -6.80 -0.67
N LEU A 125 6.45 -6.97 -0.17
CA LEU A 125 7.66 -6.51 -0.86
C LEU A 125 7.95 -7.34 -2.11
N MET A 126 7.72 -8.65 -2.03
CA MET A 126 7.80 -9.54 -3.18
C MET A 126 6.76 -9.15 -4.25
N LEU A 127 5.51 -8.97 -3.86
CA LEU A 127 4.47 -8.44 -4.76
C LEU A 127 4.91 -7.15 -5.42
N TYR A 128 5.41 -6.19 -4.63
CA TYR A 128 5.84 -4.89 -5.14
C TYR A 128 7.01 -5.00 -6.11
N THR A 129 7.93 -5.91 -5.88
CA THR A 129 9.02 -6.23 -6.81
C THR A 129 8.47 -6.67 -8.17
N LEU A 130 7.52 -7.59 -8.17
CA LEU A 130 6.86 -8.09 -9.39
C LEU A 130 6.05 -7.01 -10.10
N LEU A 131 5.32 -6.17 -9.35
CA LEU A 131 4.55 -5.06 -9.91
C LEU A 131 5.47 -4.04 -10.62
N VAL A 132 6.60 -3.71 -10.01
CA VAL A 132 7.59 -2.81 -10.62
C VAL A 132 8.25 -3.45 -11.84
N PHE A 133 8.57 -4.74 -11.77
CA PHE A 133 9.11 -5.49 -12.90
C PHE A 133 8.13 -5.54 -14.10
N ALA A 134 6.83 -5.67 -13.82
CA ALA A 134 5.78 -5.68 -14.84
C ALA A 134 5.34 -4.28 -15.33
N ALA A 135 5.84 -3.20 -14.73
CA ALA A 135 5.44 -1.84 -15.10
C ALA A 135 5.91 -1.35 -16.49
N PRO A 136 7.08 -1.76 -17.06
CA PRO A 136 7.53 -1.27 -18.37
C PRO A 136 6.55 -1.50 -19.52
N PRO A 137 5.98 -2.69 -19.75
CA PRO A 137 4.99 -2.89 -20.81
C PRO A 137 3.73 -2.04 -20.59
N LEU A 138 3.28 -1.86 -19.35
CA LEU A 138 2.17 -0.99 -19.02
C LEU A 138 2.48 0.47 -19.38
N LEU A 139 3.64 0.99 -18.97
CA LEU A 139 4.08 2.36 -19.28
C LEU A 139 4.27 2.56 -20.80
N TRP A 140 4.75 1.54 -21.51
CA TRP A 140 4.87 1.58 -22.96
C TRP A 140 3.51 1.70 -23.66
N LEU A 141 2.52 0.92 -23.22
CA LEU A 141 1.14 1.03 -23.74
C LEU A 141 0.57 2.43 -23.52
N LEU A 142 0.81 3.02 -22.33
CA LEU A 142 0.34 4.37 -22.04
C LEU A 142 1.04 5.43 -22.90
N ALA A 143 2.35 5.31 -23.08
CA ALA A 143 3.14 6.23 -23.92
C ALA A 143 2.76 6.17 -25.40
N THR A 144 2.33 4.99 -25.89
CA THR A 144 1.83 4.80 -27.26
C THR A 144 0.34 5.11 -27.43
N GLY A 145 -0.32 5.67 -26.39
CA GLY A 145 -1.74 6.03 -26.45
C GLY A 145 -2.71 4.85 -26.31
N ARG A 146 -2.22 3.64 -26.00
CA ARG A 146 -3.01 2.41 -25.91
C ARG A 146 -3.57 2.17 -24.49
N THR A 147 -4.09 3.20 -23.86
CA THR A 147 -4.58 3.15 -22.48
C THR A 147 -5.71 2.13 -22.29
N LEU A 148 -6.62 2.00 -23.28
CA LEU A 148 -7.71 1.03 -23.18
C LEU A 148 -7.20 -0.41 -23.21
N ILE A 149 -6.16 -0.71 -24.00
CA ILE A 149 -5.53 -2.04 -24.01
C ILE A 149 -4.89 -2.33 -22.66
N ALA A 150 -4.18 -1.37 -22.08
CA ALA A 150 -3.59 -1.50 -20.76
C ALA A 150 -4.63 -1.77 -19.68
N LEU A 151 -5.74 -1.03 -19.70
CA LEU A 151 -6.84 -1.20 -18.76
C LEU A 151 -7.55 -2.55 -18.94
N ALA A 152 -7.87 -2.91 -20.19
CA ALA A 152 -8.52 -4.19 -20.50
C ALA A 152 -7.63 -5.38 -20.12
N GLY A 153 -6.32 -5.28 -20.35
CA GLY A 153 -5.36 -6.31 -19.94
C GLY A 153 -5.33 -6.48 -18.41
N ALA A 154 -5.28 -5.39 -17.65
CA ALA A 154 -5.28 -5.44 -16.20
C ALA A 154 -6.58 -6.05 -15.63
N TRP A 155 -7.72 -5.65 -16.16
CA TRP A 155 -9.02 -6.25 -15.81
C TRP A 155 -9.14 -7.70 -16.26
N GLY A 156 -8.63 -8.05 -17.46
CA GLY A 156 -8.63 -9.42 -17.97
C GLY A 156 -7.85 -10.37 -17.07
N ILE A 157 -6.64 -9.99 -16.64
CA ILE A 157 -5.82 -10.78 -15.71
C ILE A 157 -6.54 -10.94 -14.37
N TRP A 158 -7.15 -9.88 -13.84
CA TRP A 158 -7.90 -9.96 -12.59
C TRP A 158 -9.13 -10.86 -12.72
N LEU A 159 -9.89 -10.76 -13.82
CA LEU A 159 -11.05 -11.61 -14.08
C LEU A 159 -10.65 -13.09 -14.22
N LEU A 160 -9.56 -13.37 -14.92
CA LEU A 160 -9.02 -14.73 -15.00
C LEU A 160 -8.72 -15.30 -13.61
N TRP A 161 -8.13 -14.50 -12.73
CA TRP A 161 -7.92 -14.91 -11.33
C TRP A 161 -9.23 -15.20 -10.61
N GLN A 162 -10.27 -14.39 -10.80
CA GLN A 162 -11.57 -14.60 -10.14
C GLN A 162 -12.26 -15.89 -10.59
N VAL A 163 -12.04 -16.31 -11.85
CA VAL A 163 -12.70 -17.48 -12.47
C VAL A 163 -11.87 -18.75 -12.28
N SER A 164 -10.57 -18.67 -12.51
CA SER A 164 -9.66 -19.83 -12.50
C SER A 164 -8.31 -19.49 -11.84
N PRO A 165 -8.27 -19.32 -10.52
CA PRO A 165 -7.04 -18.93 -9.82
C PRO A 165 -5.92 -19.97 -9.98
N ALA A 166 -6.24 -21.26 -10.20
CA ALA A 166 -5.24 -22.30 -10.41
C ALA A 166 -4.41 -22.12 -11.68
N ASP A 167 -5.01 -21.54 -12.73
CA ASP A 167 -4.37 -21.37 -14.05
C ASP A 167 -3.52 -20.10 -14.15
N VAL A 168 -3.70 -19.15 -13.22
CA VAL A 168 -3.01 -17.83 -13.23
C VAL A 168 -2.21 -17.58 -11.95
N GLN A 169 -1.75 -18.63 -11.28
CA GLN A 169 -0.86 -18.50 -10.13
C GLN A 169 0.50 -17.96 -10.57
N PHE A 170 0.78 -16.72 -10.20
CA PHE A 170 2.08 -16.12 -10.40
C PHE A 170 2.41 -15.17 -9.23
N PRO A 171 3.59 -15.25 -8.62
CA PRO A 171 4.51 -16.36 -8.77
C PRO A 171 3.87 -17.66 -8.24
N TRP A 172 4.09 -18.74 -8.98
CA TRP A 172 3.58 -20.08 -8.71
C TRP A 172 3.82 -20.50 -7.26
N ASN A 173 2.78 -20.95 -6.60
CA ASN A 173 2.82 -21.57 -5.26
C ASN A 173 3.65 -20.79 -4.23
N VAL A 174 3.24 -19.54 -3.96
CA VAL A 174 3.69 -18.87 -2.74
C VAL A 174 3.13 -19.68 -1.57
N VAL A 175 4.00 -20.46 -0.94
CA VAL A 175 3.66 -21.19 0.27
C VAL A 175 3.27 -20.16 1.31
N ASP A 176 2.15 -20.38 1.99
CA ASP A 176 1.62 -19.59 3.10
C ASP A 176 0.85 -18.30 2.75
N GLY A 177 0.13 -18.26 1.62
CA GLY A 177 -0.97 -17.31 1.45
C GLY A 177 -0.55 -15.89 1.07
N GLY A 178 0.50 -15.74 0.29
CA GLY A 178 0.95 -14.45 -0.25
C GLY A 178 -0.11 -13.75 -1.11
N PHE A 179 0.16 -12.52 -1.46
CA PHE A 179 -0.70 -11.70 -2.32
C PHE A 179 -0.57 -12.16 -3.77
N PRO A 180 -1.61 -12.75 -4.41
CA PRO A 180 -1.53 -13.21 -5.79
C PRO A 180 -1.37 -12.03 -6.74
N PHE A 181 -0.29 -12.08 -7.55
CA PHE A 181 0.02 -11.01 -8.50
C PHE A 181 -1.14 -10.72 -9.45
N ALA A 182 -1.81 -11.76 -9.95
CA ALA A 182 -2.92 -11.62 -10.89
C ALA A 182 -4.08 -10.80 -10.33
N ALA A 183 -4.37 -10.89 -9.04
CA ALA A 183 -5.37 -10.06 -8.38
C ALA A 183 -4.83 -8.66 -8.07
N TRP A 184 -3.65 -8.58 -7.47
CA TRP A 184 -3.11 -7.35 -6.89
C TRP A 184 -2.47 -6.41 -7.92
N GLN A 185 -2.21 -6.86 -9.14
CA GLN A 185 -1.75 -5.98 -10.21
C GLN A 185 -2.81 -4.95 -10.63
N LEU A 186 -4.11 -5.22 -10.45
CA LEU A 186 -5.18 -4.32 -10.88
C LEU A 186 -5.15 -2.95 -10.19
N PRO A 187 -5.16 -2.83 -8.85
CA PRO A 187 -5.05 -1.53 -8.19
C PRO A 187 -3.75 -0.79 -8.53
N PHE A 188 -2.63 -1.51 -8.73
CA PHE A 188 -1.38 -0.91 -9.18
C PHE A 188 -1.50 -0.36 -10.60
N ALA A 189 -2.00 -1.15 -11.55
CA ALA A 189 -2.16 -0.75 -12.95
C ALA A 189 -3.11 0.44 -13.09
N VAL A 190 -4.26 0.41 -12.40
CA VAL A 190 -5.19 1.54 -12.32
C VAL A 190 -4.49 2.77 -11.74
N GLY A 191 -3.71 2.59 -10.66
CA GLY A 191 -2.91 3.66 -10.09
C GLY A 191 -1.92 4.25 -11.11
N VAL A 192 -1.18 3.42 -11.85
CA VAL A 192 -0.25 3.87 -12.90
C VAL A 192 -0.98 4.66 -13.99
N ILE A 193 -2.13 4.17 -14.46
CA ILE A 193 -2.96 4.85 -15.47
C ILE A 193 -3.43 6.22 -14.97
N VAL A 194 -3.97 6.28 -13.76
CA VAL A 194 -4.42 7.53 -13.11
C VAL A 194 -3.26 8.50 -12.95
N GLY A 195 -2.11 8.04 -12.46
CA GLY A 195 -0.91 8.85 -12.30
C GLY A 195 -0.37 9.39 -13.62
N TYR A 196 -0.33 8.55 -14.65
CA TYR A 196 0.13 8.91 -15.99
C TYR A 196 -0.76 9.98 -16.64
N HIS A 197 -2.08 9.83 -16.53
CA HIS A 197 -3.06 10.75 -17.10
C HIS A 197 -3.55 11.83 -16.13
N ARG A 198 -2.90 12.02 -14.97
CA ARG A 198 -3.35 12.89 -13.89
C ARG A 198 -3.78 14.29 -14.37
N GLU A 199 -2.99 14.94 -15.20
CA GLU A 199 -3.29 16.28 -15.67
C GLU A 199 -4.52 16.32 -16.57
N ARG A 200 -4.65 15.32 -17.47
CA ARG A 200 -5.82 15.18 -18.34
C ARG A 200 -7.09 14.94 -17.53
N ILE A 201 -7.03 14.05 -16.55
CA ILE A 201 -8.15 13.73 -15.64
C ILE A 201 -8.55 14.99 -14.86
N THR A 202 -7.57 15.70 -14.28
CA THR A 202 -7.83 16.90 -13.49
C THR A 202 -8.48 18.01 -14.32
N ARG A 203 -8.12 18.16 -15.59
CA ARG A 203 -8.73 19.15 -16.50
C ARG A 203 -10.13 18.73 -16.98
N ALA A 204 -10.36 17.43 -17.16
CA ALA A 204 -11.63 16.91 -17.67
C ALA A 204 -12.74 16.93 -16.62
N ILE A 205 -12.41 16.80 -15.33
CA ILE A 205 -13.42 16.77 -14.26
C ILE A 205 -13.83 18.19 -13.90
N THR A 206 -15.09 18.53 -14.20
CA THR A 206 -15.70 19.83 -13.84
C THR A 206 -15.89 19.95 -12.34
N THR A 207 -16.06 21.19 -11.85
CA THR A 207 -16.29 21.42 -10.41
C THR A 207 -17.53 20.69 -9.88
N PRO A 208 -18.70 20.70 -10.55
CA PRO A 208 -19.85 19.94 -10.10
C PRO A 208 -19.58 18.43 -10.03
N ALA A 209 -18.88 17.88 -11.04
CA ALA A 209 -18.50 16.47 -11.05
C ALA A 209 -17.57 16.12 -9.88
N ARG A 210 -16.60 16.99 -9.54
CA ARG A 210 -15.74 16.81 -8.37
C ARG A 210 -16.54 16.75 -7.08
N VAL A 211 -17.48 17.66 -6.90
CA VAL A 211 -18.36 17.69 -5.72
C VAL A 211 -19.17 16.39 -5.64
N ALA A 212 -19.79 15.98 -6.75
CA ALA A 212 -20.57 14.75 -6.80
C ALA A 212 -19.71 13.49 -6.47
N ILE A 213 -18.50 13.41 -7.02
CA ILE A 213 -17.56 12.32 -6.74
C ILE A 213 -17.19 12.30 -5.24
N VAL A 214 -16.88 13.45 -4.65
CA VAL A 214 -16.53 13.54 -3.23
C VAL A 214 -17.71 13.15 -2.33
N ILE A 215 -18.91 13.65 -2.65
CA ILE A 215 -20.13 13.27 -1.91
C ILE A 215 -20.37 11.76 -2.02
N GLY A 216 -20.32 11.19 -3.23
CA GLY A 216 -20.50 9.77 -3.46
C GLY A 216 -19.46 8.93 -2.69
N ALA A 217 -18.19 9.33 -2.72
CA ALA A 217 -17.13 8.66 -1.98
C ALA A 217 -17.33 8.75 -0.45
N THR A 218 -17.79 9.89 0.04
CA THR A 218 -18.10 10.09 1.47
C THR A 218 -19.26 9.22 1.90
N VAL A 219 -20.35 9.19 1.13
CA VAL A 219 -21.49 8.29 1.38
C VAL A 219 -21.07 6.85 1.36
N THR A 220 -20.24 6.44 0.38
CA THR A 220 -19.70 5.08 0.32
C THR A 220 -18.87 4.75 1.55
N ALA A 221 -17.97 5.64 1.99
CA ALA A 221 -17.14 5.41 3.18
C ALA A 221 -17.99 5.26 4.45
N ILE A 222 -19.00 6.10 4.61
CA ILE A 222 -19.96 6.01 5.74
C ILE A 222 -20.73 4.68 5.67
N ALA A 223 -21.25 4.32 4.50
CA ALA A 223 -22.00 3.08 4.30
C ALA A 223 -21.14 1.84 4.63
N LEU A 224 -19.86 1.85 4.26
CA LEU A 224 -18.92 0.76 4.58
C LEU A 224 -18.68 0.64 6.10
N ILE A 225 -18.51 1.77 6.81
CA ILE A 225 -18.37 1.76 8.27
C ILE A 225 -19.64 1.19 8.92
N VAL A 226 -20.81 1.69 8.52
CA VAL A 226 -22.09 1.22 9.04
C VAL A 226 -22.29 -0.27 8.76
N ALA A 227 -22.04 -0.70 7.53
CA ALA A 227 -22.12 -2.12 7.15
C ALA A 227 -21.19 -3.00 8.00
N PHE A 228 -19.97 -2.53 8.24
CA PHE A 228 -19.01 -3.25 9.10
C PHE A 228 -19.51 -3.36 10.55
N GLN A 229 -20.04 -2.27 11.12
CA GLN A 229 -20.58 -2.28 12.49
C GLN A 229 -21.80 -3.21 12.62
N LEU A 230 -22.69 -3.17 11.63
CA LEU A 230 -23.85 -4.08 11.59
C LEU A 230 -23.39 -5.55 11.49
N THR A 231 -22.35 -5.83 10.68
CA THR A 231 -21.79 -7.16 10.56
C THR A 231 -21.22 -7.68 11.90
N ILE A 232 -20.53 -6.81 12.65
CA ILE A 232 -20.01 -7.19 13.99
C ILE A 232 -21.15 -7.46 14.95
N ALA A 233 -22.16 -6.58 15.01
CA ALA A 233 -23.31 -6.75 15.89
C ALA A 233 -24.08 -8.03 15.58
N ASP A 234 -24.27 -8.33 14.30
CA ASP A 234 -25.02 -9.50 13.86
C ASP A 234 -24.23 -10.82 14.03
N ARG A 235 -22.90 -10.79 13.93
CA ARG A 235 -22.05 -11.97 14.27
C ARG A 235 -22.15 -12.39 15.74
N ALA A 236 -22.49 -11.45 16.61
CA ALA A 236 -22.75 -11.75 18.02
C ALA A 236 -24.15 -12.40 18.24
N SER A 237 -25.01 -12.41 17.23
CA SER A 237 -26.31 -13.02 17.26
C SER A 237 -26.25 -14.54 17.00
N THR A 238 -27.20 -15.29 17.52
CA THR A 238 -27.33 -16.76 17.32
C THR A 238 -27.73 -17.10 15.87
N GLN A 239 -28.29 -16.15 15.14
CA GLN A 239 -28.75 -16.34 13.76
C GLN A 239 -28.34 -15.07 12.93
N PRO A 240 -27.19 -15.10 12.30
CA PRO A 240 -26.74 -13.98 11.47
C PRO A 240 -27.66 -13.78 10.26
N SER A 241 -27.96 -12.54 9.94
CA SER A 241 -28.76 -12.19 8.77
C SER A 241 -28.06 -12.57 7.45
N ALA A 242 -28.83 -12.79 6.40
CA ALA A 242 -28.28 -13.04 5.07
C ALA A 242 -27.34 -11.90 4.58
N LEU A 243 -27.65 -10.66 4.97
CA LEU A 243 -26.80 -9.50 4.68
C LEU A 243 -25.45 -9.58 5.41
N ALA A 244 -25.47 -9.90 6.71
CA ALA A 244 -24.23 -10.05 7.49
C ALA A 244 -23.39 -11.22 6.98
N TRP A 245 -24.03 -12.32 6.60
CA TRP A 245 -23.34 -13.44 5.95
C TRP A 245 -22.69 -13.03 4.64
N LEU A 246 -23.40 -12.30 3.77
CA LEU A 246 -22.88 -11.81 2.50
C LEU A 246 -21.69 -10.85 2.68
N LEU A 247 -21.82 -9.87 3.58
CA LEU A 247 -20.79 -8.88 3.87
C LEU A 247 -19.55 -9.48 4.55
N SER A 248 -19.74 -10.56 5.31
CA SER A 248 -18.64 -11.28 5.98
C SER A 248 -18.01 -12.37 5.10
N SER A 249 -18.64 -12.70 3.96
CA SER A 249 -18.16 -13.75 3.09
C SER A 249 -16.91 -13.31 2.31
N ASP A 250 -15.97 -14.24 2.17
CA ASP A 250 -14.82 -14.04 1.30
C ASP A 250 -15.22 -13.90 -0.19
N LEU A 251 -16.46 -14.23 -0.54
CA LEU A 251 -16.96 -14.08 -1.90
C LEU A 251 -17.04 -12.62 -2.36
N VAL A 252 -17.38 -11.70 -1.45
CA VAL A 252 -17.56 -10.27 -1.78
C VAL A 252 -16.37 -9.42 -1.35
N PHE A 253 -15.83 -9.66 -0.14
CA PHE A 253 -14.80 -8.84 0.47
C PHE A 253 -13.50 -9.60 0.76
N GLY A 254 -13.26 -10.75 0.13
CA GLY A 254 -12.03 -11.53 0.28
C GLY A 254 -10.78 -10.70 -0.01
N LYS A 255 -9.85 -10.66 0.96
CA LYS A 255 -8.66 -9.81 0.92
C LYS A 255 -7.64 -10.33 -0.08
N ASN A 256 -7.32 -11.60 -0.02
CA ASN A 256 -6.24 -12.18 -0.82
C ASN A 256 -6.56 -12.10 -2.31
N ASP A 257 -7.80 -12.37 -2.67
CA ASP A 257 -8.26 -12.40 -4.07
C ASP A 257 -8.70 -11.02 -4.60
N LEU A 258 -8.69 -9.99 -3.76
CA LEU A 258 -9.22 -8.67 -4.10
C LEU A 258 -10.60 -8.76 -4.78
N ARG A 259 -11.56 -9.35 -4.08
CA ARG A 259 -12.92 -9.56 -4.56
C ARG A 259 -13.60 -8.22 -4.93
N PRO A 260 -14.64 -8.23 -5.79
CA PRO A 260 -15.25 -7.02 -6.35
C PRO A 260 -15.68 -5.98 -5.31
N GLY A 261 -16.30 -6.40 -4.22
CA GLY A 261 -16.73 -5.50 -3.14
C GLY A 261 -15.55 -4.78 -2.49
N ARG A 262 -14.41 -5.47 -2.38
CA ARG A 262 -13.18 -4.88 -1.83
C ARG A 262 -12.57 -3.84 -2.76
N LEU A 263 -12.61 -4.06 -4.09
CA LEU A 263 -12.18 -3.05 -5.07
C LEU A 263 -13.06 -1.80 -5.02
N LEU A 264 -14.38 -1.97 -4.92
CA LEU A 264 -15.31 -0.83 -4.77
C LEU A 264 -15.03 -0.06 -3.46
N ALA A 265 -14.82 -0.77 -2.36
CA ALA A 265 -14.44 -0.17 -1.09
C ALA A 265 -13.13 0.60 -1.21
N LEU A 266 -12.11 0.02 -1.85
CA LEU A 266 -10.82 0.69 -2.08
C LEU A 266 -10.99 2.01 -2.85
N VAL A 267 -11.76 2.01 -3.94
CA VAL A 267 -11.98 3.22 -4.75
C VAL A 267 -12.71 4.29 -3.93
N GLY A 268 -13.81 3.92 -3.25
CA GLY A 268 -14.57 4.86 -2.41
C GLY A 268 -13.71 5.47 -1.29
N VAL A 269 -13.01 4.62 -0.53
CA VAL A 269 -12.15 5.07 0.58
C VAL A 269 -10.96 5.90 0.06
N ALA A 270 -10.32 5.50 -1.03
CA ALA A 270 -9.18 6.24 -1.60
C ALA A 270 -9.59 7.65 -2.05
N ILE A 271 -10.74 7.81 -2.71
CA ILE A 271 -11.27 9.12 -3.12
C ILE A 271 -11.64 9.94 -1.89
N PHE A 272 -12.34 9.34 -0.91
CA PHE A 272 -12.71 10.02 0.33
C PHE A 272 -11.49 10.54 1.08
N VAL A 273 -10.50 9.68 1.34
CA VAL A 273 -9.28 10.05 2.07
C VAL A 273 -8.48 11.10 1.30
N TYR A 274 -8.37 10.98 -0.03
CA TYR A 274 -7.71 11.97 -0.87
C TYR A 274 -8.42 13.34 -0.78
N ALA A 275 -9.74 13.36 -0.90
CA ALA A 275 -10.54 14.58 -0.80
C ALA A 275 -10.42 15.21 0.60
N PHE A 276 -10.57 14.40 1.64
CA PHE A 276 -10.42 14.83 3.04
C PHE A 276 -9.06 15.48 3.28
N VAL A 277 -7.97 14.80 2.93
CA VAL A 277 -6.60 15.34 3.11
C VAL A 277 -6.38 16.59 2.26
N THR A 278 -6.99 16.68 1.07
CA THR A 278 -6.86 17.86 0.21
C THR A 278 -7.57 19.08 0.82
N VAL A 279 -8.79 18.91 1.30
CA VAL A 279 -9.57 20.00 1.93
C VAL A 279 -8.95 20.41 3.26
N THR A 280 -8.50 19.44 4.05
CA THR A 280 -7.93 19.68 5.39
C THR A 280 -6.40 19.74 5.38
N TRP A 281 -5.78 20.04 4.25
CA TRP A 281 -4.32 19.96 4.08
C TRP A 281 -3.53 20.74 5.14
N VAL A 282 -3.93 21.99 5.41
CA VAL A 282 -3.20 22.84 6.34
C VAL A 282 -3.24 22.29 7.78
N PRO A 283 -4.41 22.03 8.39
CA PRO A 283 -4.44 21.46 9.74
C PRO A 283 -3.83 20.06 9.81
N VAL A 284 -4.08 19.18 8.84
CA VAL A 284 -3.52 17.82 8.83
C VAL A 284 -2.00 17.84 8.68
N ARG A 285 -1.45 18.72 7.82
CA ARG A 285 0.01 18.88 7.70
C ARG A 285 0.64 19.44 8.97
N ARG A 286 -0.01 20.39 9.65
CA ARG A 286 0.51 20.94 10.91
C ARG A 286 0.50 19.91 12.03
N ALA A 287 -0.58 19.14 12.15
CA ALA A 287 -0.74 18.16 13.22
C ALA A 287 0.10 16.89 12.99
N PHE A 288 0.12 16.36 11.77
CA PHE A 288 0.66 15.03 11.47
C PHE A 288 1.77 15.03 10.41
N GLY A 289 2.12 16.18 9.84
CA GLY A 289 3.14 16.28 8.80
C GLY A 289 4.52 15.83 9.26
N TRP A 290 4.88 16.10 10.49
CA TRP A 290 6.14 15.67 11.11
C TRP A 290 6.28 14.14 11.16
N LEU A 291 5.17 13.41 11.29
CA LEU A 291 5.15 11.95 11.32
C LEU A 291 5.01 11.36 9.91
N PHE A 292 3.95 11.75 9.18
CA PHE A 292 3.60 11.09 7.92
C PHE A 292 4.46 11.50 6.72
N LEU A 293 5.07 12.70 6.71
CA LEU A 293 5.90 13.11 5.58
C LEU A 293 7.20 12.32 5.52
N PRO A 294 8.01 12.21 6.59
CA PRO A 294 9.24 11.41 6.56
C PRO A 294 8.99 9.94 6.24
N LEU A 295 7.97 9.33 6.89
CA LEU A 295 7.56 7.94 6.65
C LEU A 295 7.14 7.71 5.19
N GLY A 296 6.41 8.66 4.60
CA GLY A 296 5.95 8.55 3.21
C GLY A 296 7.02 8.85 2.17
N GLN A 297 7.99 9.72 2.48
CA GLN A 297 9.13 10.02 1.61
C GLN A 297 10.11 8.85 1.54
N ARG A 298 10.27 8.12 2.63
CA ARG A 298 11.15 6.95 2.76
C ARG A 298 10.33 5.67 3.03
N ALA A 299 9.21 5.51 2.32
CA ALA A 299 8.24 4.48 2.63
C ALA A 299 8.80 3.05 2.53
N LEU A 300 9.73 2.80 1.61
CA LEU A 300 10.40 1.50 1.48
C LEU A 300 11.32 1.22 2.67
N GLY A 301 12.07 2.23 3.12
CA GLY A 301 12.90 2.12 4.33
C GLY A 301 12.07 1.92 5.59
N ALA A 302 10.98 2.69 5.72
CA ALA A 302 10.04 2.54 6.82
C ALA A 302 9.39 1.16 6.84
N TYR A 303 9.03 0.63 5.67
CA TYR A 303 8.51 -0.73 5.51
C TYR A 303 9.56 -1.78 5.91
N GLY A 304 10.80 -1.67 5.45
CA GLY A 304 11.86 -2.59 5.84
C GLY A 304 12.11 -2.57 7.37
N LEU A 305 12.21 -1.39 7.95
CA LEU A 305 12.40 -1.22 9.39
C LEU A 305 11.25 -1.83 10.21
N HIS A 306 10.00 -1.65 9.77
CA HIS A 306 8.86 -2.17 10.52
C HIS A 306 8.90 -3.71 10.60
N LEU A 307 9.44 -4.40 9.61
CA LEU A 307 9.58 -5.86 9.65
C LEU A 307 10.55 -6.29 10.76
N PHE A 308 11.69 -5.60 10.91
CA PHE A 308 12.62 -5.86 12.01
C PHE A 308 11.98 -5.56 13.37
N VAL A 309 11.29 -4.43 13.48
CA VAL A 309 10.57 -4.05 14.70
C VAL A 309 9.51 -5.07 15.05
N LEU A 310 8.78 -5.61 14.06
CA LEU A 310 7.77 -6.64 14.27
C LEU A 310 8.37 -7.94 14.83
N VAL A 311 9.49 -8.40 14.28
CA VAL A 311 10.18 -9.60 14.79
C VAL A 311 10.67 -9.39 16.22
N LEU A 312 11.26 -8.22 16.51
CA LEU A 312 11.75 -7.89 17.85
C LEU A 312 10.63 -7.65 18.86
N SER A 313 9.49 -7.08 18.43
CA SER A 313 8.35 -6.80 19.32
C SER A 313 7.59 -8.07 19.73
N ASN A 314 7.66 -9.13 18.94
CA ASN A 314 7.07 -10.41 19.27
C ASN A 314 7.89 -11.24 20.26
N SER A 315 9.13 -10.80 20.57
CA SER A 315 9.96 -11.39 21.61
C SER A 315 9.74 -10.69 22.97
N TRP A 316 10.74 -10.43 23.72
CA TRP A 316 10.66 -9.98 25.13
C TRP A 316 10.08 -8.57 25.34
N ILE A 317 10.24 -7.66 24.37
CA ILE A 317 9.81 -6.25 24.51
C ILE A 317 8.28 -6.14 24.43
N GLY A 318 7.64 -7.05 23.69
CA GLY A 318 6.19 -7.05 23.52
C GLY A 318 5.43 -7.19 24.84
N ASP A 319 5.86 -8.10 25.67
CA ASP A 319 5.21 -8.37 26.97
C ASP A 319 5.37 -7.20 27.95
N LEU A 320 6.48 -6.48 27.86
CA LEU A 320 6.74 -5.32 28.73
C LEU A 320 5.85 -4.11 28.42
N LEU A 321 5.44 -3.94 27.17
CA LEU A 321 4.69 -2.77 26.70
C LEU A 321 3.19 -3.09 26.43
N ARG A 322 2.77 -4.31 26.70
CA ARG A 322 1.36 -4.72 26.62
C ARG A 322 0.70 -4.56 27.98
N PHE A 323 -0.44 -3.90 27.99
CA PHE A 323 -1.29 -3.78 29.18
C PHE A 323 -2.53 -4.67 29.00
N GLY A 324 -2.42 -5.93 29.40
CA GLY A 324 -3.46 -6.91 29.13
C GLY A 324 -3.64 -7.15 27.62
N ALA A 325 -4.84 -6.88 27.10
CA ALA A 325 -5.14 -7.01 25.66
C ALA A 325 -4.86 -5.73 24.87
N ASP A 326 -4.42 -4.62 25.50
CA ASP A 326 -4.19 -3.34 24.83
C ASP A 326 -2.75 -3.23 24.33
N ASN A 327 -2.59 -3.08 23.02
CA ASN A 327 -1.31 -2.93 22.35
C ASN A 327 -0.98 -1.49 21.94
N THR A 328 -1.74 -0.50 22.37
CA THR A 328 -1.59 0.89 21.91
C THR A 328 -0.20 1.44 22.18
N LEU A 329 0.33 1.24 23.39
CA LEU A 329 1.64 1.74 23.75
C LEU A 329 2.75 1.05 22.96
N LEU A 330 2.67 -0.26 22.76
CA LEU A 330 3.61 -1.01 21.95
C LEU A 330 3.60 -0.53 20.50
N GLN A 331 2.44 -0.30 19.91
CA GLN A 331 2.30 0.21 18.55
C GLN A 331 2.90 1.62 18.41
N ILE A 332 2.63 2.51 19.36
CA ILE A 332 3.21 3.87 19.39
C ILE A 332 4.74 3.80 19.50
N ALA A 333 5.26 2.97 20.40
CA ALA A 333 6.69 2.79 20.57
C ALA A 333 7.37 2.28 19.29
N CYS A 334 6.77 1.29 18.64
CA CYS A 334 7.27 0.76 17.36
C CYS A 334 7.27 1.81 16.25
N ILE A 335 6.18 2.59 16.12
CA ILE A 335 6.11 3.70 15.16
C ILE A 335 7.19 4.76 15.44
N ALA A 336 7.40 5.11 16.71
CA ALA A 336 8.42 6.06 17.14
C ALA A 336 9.84 5.57 16.83
N VAL A 337 10.13 4.29 17.08
CA VAL A 337 11.43 3.67 16.77
C VAL A 337 11.67 3.69 15.24
N ILE A 338 10.70 3.29 14.44
CA ILE A 338 10.81 3.32 12.99
C ILE A 338 11.07 4.76 12.51
N TRP A 339 10.31 5.73 13.01
CA TRP A 339 10.47 7.13 12.65
C TRP A 339 11.86 7.68 13.02
N ALA A 340 12.36 7.36 14.22
CA ALA A 340 13.67 7.82 14.71
C ALA A 340 14.85 7.19 13.95
N LEU A 341 14.70 5.93 13.51
CA LEU A 341 15.76 5.22 12.78
C LEU A 341 15.82 5.58 11.28
N LEU A 342 14.77 6.14 10.69
CA LEU A 342 14.75 6.52 9.27
C LEU A 342 15.91 7.43 8.83
N PRO A 343 16.33 8.45 9.60
CA PRO A 343 17.45 9.30 9.19
C PRO A 343 18.81 8.58 9.23
N VAL A 344 18.94 7.55 10.06
CA VAL A 344 20.20 6.79 10.27
C VAL A 344 20.49 5.84 9.10
N LEU A 345 19.49 5.53 8.27
CA LEU A 345 19.60 4.61 7.13
C LEU A 345 19.41 5.37 5.79
N PRO A 346 20.31 6.29 5.42
CA PRO A 346 20.15 7.12 4.23
C PRO A 346 20.14 6.30 2.93
N TRP A 347 20.83 5.18 2.89
CA TRP A 347 20.89 4.29 1.72
C TRP A 347 19.54 3.66 1.35
N LEU A 348 18.62 3.51 2.30
CA LEU A 348 17.24 3.09 2.01
C LEU A 348 16.41 4.20 1.32
N GLY A 349 16.86 5.46 1.42
CA GLY A 349 16.18 6.63 0.80
C GLY A 349 16.72 7.03 -0.55
N GLU A 350 17.96 6.67 -0.93
CA GLU A 350 18.58 7.15 -2.19
C GLU A 350 17.84 6.70 -3.45
N VAL A 351 17.20 5.54 -3.42
CA VAL A 351 16.40 5.05 -4.55
C VAL A 351 15.10 5.87 -4.72
N GLU A 352 14.60 6.49 -3.65
CA GLU A 352 13.43 7.37 -3.69
C GLU A 352 13.80 8.81 -4.08
N HIS A 353 15.05 9.25 -3.89
CA HIS A 353 15.52 10.57 -4.32
C HIS A 353 15.49 10.78 -5.84
N LEU A 354 15.54 9.73 -6.63
CA LEU A 354 15.28 9.82 -8.07
C LEU A 354 13.83 10.22 -8.38
N ALA A 355 12.90 9.86 -7.50
CA ALA A 355 11.51 10.26 -7.62
C ALA A 355 11.21 11.65 -7.03
N SER A 356 11.98 12.12 -6.05
CA SER A 356 11.77 13.40 -5.37
C SER A 356 12.37 14.60 -6.10
N ARG A 357 13.28 14.39 -7.05
CA ARG A 357 13.81 15.43 -7.94
C ARG A 357 12.85 15.84 -9.07
N VAL A 358 11.72 15.13 -9.20
CA VAL A 358 10.59 15.63 -9.96
C VAL A 358 9.91 16.71 -9.10
N ALA A 359 9.87 17.94 -9.64
CA ALA A 359 9.42 19.17 -9.02
C ALA A 359 8.33 18.99 -7.96
N PRO A 360 8.40 19.74 -6.86
CA PRO A 360 7.36 19.67 -5.85
C PRO A 360 6.02 19.83 -6.55
N LEU A 361 5.06 18.96 -6.18
CA LEU A 361 3.67 19.07 -6.58
C LEU A 361 3.16 20.42 -6.04
N THR A 362 3.45 21.51 -6.76
CA THR A 362 2.92 22.83 -6.45
C THR A 362 1.43 22.73 -6.68
N HIS A 363 0.69 22.64 -5.59
CA HIS A 363 -0.75 22.73 -5.59
C HIS A 363 -1.15 24.07 -6.22
N PRO A 364 -1.89 24.09 -7.34
CA PRO A 364 -2.36 25.34 -7.94
C PRO A 364 -3.26 26.16 -7.02
N PHE A 365 -3.69 25.60 -5.90
CA PHE A 365 -4.52 26.28 -4.88
C PHE A 365 -3.72 27.13 -3.90
N VAL A 366 -2.41 26.92 -3.72
CA VAL A 366 -1.62 27.69 -2.74
C VAL A 366 -1.11 28.99 -3.36
N GLN A 367 -0.98 29.11 -4.69
CA GLN A 367 -0.52 30.33 -5.34
C GLN A 367 -1.60 31.44 -5.45
N ARG A 368 -2.89 31.12 -5.32
CA ARG A 368 -3.93 32.16 -5.36
C ARG A 368 -4.22 32.87 -4.02
N ALA A 369 -3.69 32.36 -2.93
CA ALA A 369 -3.88 32.99 -1.61
C ALA A 369 -2.77 34.01 -1.25
N GLY A 370 -1.66 34.03 -1.99
CA GLY A 370 -0.50 34.90 -1.71
C GLY A 370 -0.43 36.22 -2.52
N THR A 371 -1.33 36.43 -3.50
CA THR A 371 -1.25 37.60 -4.40
C THR A 371 -2.39 38.60 -4.23
N ARG A 372 -3.07 38.62 -3.08
CA ARG A 372 -3.97 39.72 -2.70
C ARG A 372 -3.50 40.31 -1.39
N ALA A 373 -2.59 41.25 -1.43
CA ALA A 373 -2.47 42.44 -0.58
C ALA A 373 -1.14 43.16 -0.85
N ALA A 374 -1.14 44.06 -1.80
CA ALA A 374 -0.34 45.29 -1.71
C ALA A 374 -1.27 46.42 -2.08
N PRO A 375 -1.63 47.35 -1.16
CA PRO A 375 -2.27 48.58 -1.52
C PRO A 375 -1.24 49.47 -2.25
N ALA A 376 -1.66 50.03 -3.37
CA ALA A 376 -0.97 51.11 -4.01
C ALA A 376 -1.01 52.34 -3.09
N GLU A 377 0.12 52.80 -2.61
CA GLU A 377 0.30 54.15 -2.10
C GLU A 377 0.77 55.05 -3.27
N SER A 378 -0.09 56.01 -3.57
CA SER A 378 0.21 57.21 -4.38
C SER A 378 0.89 58.25 -3.56
#